data_5610050d3b8935ae392d5b711ee1971e
#
_entry.id   5610050d3b8935ae392d5b711ee1971e
#
_cell.length_a   1.000
_cell.length_b   1.000
_cell.length_c   1.000
_cell.angle_alpha   90.00
_cell.angle_beta   90.00
_cell.angle_gamma   90.00
#
_symmetry.space_group_name_H-M   'P 1'
#
loop_
_entity.id
_entity.type
_entity.pdbx_description
1 polymer ?
#
loop_
_entity_poly.entity_id
_entity_poly.type
_entity_poly.pdbx_seq_one_letter_code
_entity_poly.pdbx_strand_id
1 'polypeptide(L)'
;MKYMLIMNTPRDGYTQYMNWPAKILEANTAFMQAFSKKLKDAGELAGAAGLASPDHARLVRSGPGGKPITDGVFPEAKEFLAGYWIVDVKSPERALEIAAEASTAPGAAIKGADGRMIEHLWIEVREIVGGF
;
A
#
# COMPACT_ATOMS: atom_id res chain seq x y z
N MET A 1 -15.43 6.92 -11.53
CA MET A 1 -15.48 6.51 -10.10
C MET A 1 -14.07 6.26 -9.63
N LYS A 2 -13.72 6.83 -8.50
CA LYS A 2 -12.36 6.66 -7.96
C LYS A 2 -12.35 5.75 -6.76
N TYR A 3 -11.36 4.87 -6.75
CA TYR A 3 -11.13 3.92 -5.66
C TYR A 3 -9.68 3.98 -5.20
N MET A 4 -9.47 3.85 -3.89
CA MET A 4 -8.15 3.65 -3.34
C MET A 4 -7.94 2.16 -3.09
N LEU A 5 -6.89 1.63 -3.68
CA LEU A 5 -6.45 0.25 -3.46
C LEU A 5 -5.33 0.30 -2.44
N ILE A 6 -5.58 -0.27 -1.27
CA ILE A 6 -4.73 -0.09 -0.09
C ILE A 6 -4.00 -1.38 0.21
N MET A 7 -2.68 -1.26 0.35
CA MET A 7 -1.82 -2.37 0.75
C MET A 7 -1.32 -2.11 2.17
N ASN A 8 -1.73 -2.97 3.09
CA ASN A 8 -1.30 -2.92 4.48
C ASN A 8 -0.30 -4.04 4.77
N THR A 9 0.65 -3.78 5.66
CA THR A 9 1.66 -4.75 6.09
C THR A 9 1.82 -4.67 7.61
N PRO A 10 2.39 -5.73 8.24
CA PRO A 10 2.82 -5.62 9.63
C PRO A 10 3.92 -4.56 9.78
N ARG A 11 4.22 -4.16 11.01
CA ARG A 11 5.19 -3.10 11.29
C ARG A 11 6.55 -3.34 10.64
N ASP A 12 7.03 -4.58 10.65
CA ASP A 12 8.31 -4.97 10.07
C ASP A 12 8.22 -5.40 8.60
N GLY A 13 7.05 -5.22 7.97
CA GLY A 13 6.83 -5.62 6.57
C GLY A 13 7.82 -5.00 5.60
N TYR A 14 8.15 -3.73 5.78
CA TYR A 14 9.14 -3.06 4.96
C TYR A 14 10.53 -3.69 5.12
N THR A 15 10.92 -4.02 6.34
CA THR A 15 12.20 -4.69 6.62
C THR A 15 12.23 -6.07 5.99
N GLN A 16 11.14 -6.85 6.09
CA GLN A 16 11.04 -8.15 5.43
C GLN A 16 11.16 -8.00 3.91
N TYR A 17 10.47 -7.04 3.33
CA TYR A 17 10.53 -6.72 1.90
C TYR A 17 11.97 -6.41 1.46
N MET A 18 12.67 -5.55 2.18
CA MET A 18 14.05 -5.17 1.85
C MET A 18 15.03 -6.33 1.97
N ASN A 19 14.68 -7.39 2.69
CA ASN A 19 15.50 -8.60 2.85
C ASN A 19 15.12 -9.73 1.88
N TRP A 20 14.18 -9.49 0.97
CA TRP A 20 13.86 -10.48 -0.06
C TRP A 20 15.08 -10.75 -0.96
N PRO A 21 15.20 -11.97 -1.52
CA PRO A 21 16.23 -12.25 -2.52
C PRO A 21 16.19 -11.23 -3.66
N ALA A 22 17.35 -10.85 -4.16
CA ALA A 22 17.47 -9.83 -5.20
C ALA A 22 16.60 -10.11 -6.43
N LYS A 23 16.52 -11.36 -6.86
CA LYS A 23 15.69 -11.76 -8.02
C LYS A 23 14.20 -11.51 -7.77
N ILE A 24 13.73 -11.72 -6.54
CA ILE A 24 12.33 -11.46 -6.17
C ILE A 24 12.08 -9.96 -6.15
N LEU A 25 12.98 -9.16 -5.59
CA LEU A 25 12.88 -7.70 -5.59
C LEU A 25 12.84 -7.15 -7.02
N GLU A 26 13.68 -7.65 -7.90
CA GLU A 26 13.71 -7.26 -9.32
C GLU A 26 12.39 -7.60 -10.01
N ALA A 27 11.87 -8.81 -9.78
CA ALA A 27 10.59 -9.24 -10.36
C ALA A 27 9.43 -8.40 -9.84
N ASN A 28 9.42 -8.07 -8.55
CA ASN A 28 8.41 -7.20 -7.95
C ASN A 28 8.47 -5.80 -8.56
N THR A 29 9.65 -5.20 -8.66
CA THR A 29 9.84 -3.88 -9.27
C THR A 29 9.37 -3.86 -10.72
N ALA A 30 9.75 -4.86 -11.51
CA ALA A 30 9.32 -4.98 -12.90
C ALA A 30 7.80 -5.10 -13.01
N PHE A 31 7.16 -5.89 -12.14
CA PHE A 31 5.71 -6.01 -12.09
C PHE A 31 5.06 -4.66 -11.78
N MET A 32 5.54 -3.96 -10.75
CA MET A 32 4.97 -2.67 -10.33
C MET A 32 5.06 -1.62 -11.44
N GLN A 33 6.19 -1.58 -12.15
CA GLN A 33 6.38 -0.67 -13.27
C GLN A 33 5.44 -1.00 -14.43
N ALA A 34 5.35 -2.26 -14.83
CA ALA A 34 4.46 -2.71 -15.90
C ALA A 34 2.99 -2.52 -15.55
N PHE A 35 2.61 -2.81 -14.33
CA PHE A 35 1.24 -2.64 -13.83
C PHE A 35 0.83 -1.17 -13.84
N SER A 36 1.68 -0.28 -13.32
CA SER A 36 1.42 1.16 -13.35
C SER A 36 1.33 1.70 -14.77
N LYS A 37 2.21 1.26 -15.66
CA LYS A 37 2.17 1.65 -17.07
C LYS A 37 0.87 1.22 -17.74
N LYS A 38 0.45 -0.02 -17.52
CA LYS A 38 -0.79 -0.57 -18.06
C LYS A 38 -2.01 0.25 -17.63
N LEU A 39 -2.11 0.58 -16.33
CA LEU A 39 -3.18 1.40 -15.81
C LEU A 39 -3.13 2.83 -16.36
N LYS A 40 -1.94 3.39 -16.48
CA LYS A 40 -1.75 4.73 -17.03
C LYS A 40 -2.16 4.78 -18.51
N ASP A 41 -1.74 3.81 -19.30
CA ASP A 41 -2.08 3.73 -20.73
C ASP A 41 -3.59 3.55 -20.94
N ALA A 42 -4.27 2.87 -20.02
CA ALA A 42 -5.73 2.71 -20.03
C ALA A 42 -6.49 3.94 -19.49
N GLY A 43 -5.78 4.95 -18.99
CA GLY A 43 -6.39 6.13 -18.39
C GLY A 43 -7.03 5.84 -17.02
N GLU A 44 -6.65 4.76 -16.39
CA GLU A 44 -7.23 4.30 -15.12
C GLU A 44 -6.37 4.64 -13.90
N LEU A 45 -5.14 5.09 -14.05
CA LEU A 45 -4.27 5.44 -12.93
C LEU A 45 -4.39 6.91 -12.57
N ALA A 46 -4.89 7.22 -11.38
CA ALA A 46 -4.96 8.58 -10.85
C ALA A 46 -3.82 8.89 -9.85
N GLY A 47 -3.22 7.89 -9.25
CA GLY A 47 -2.09 8.07 -8.34
C GLY A 47 -1.60 6.74 -7.78
N ALA A 48 -0.36 6.73 -7.30
CA ALA A 48 0.22 5.58 -6.63
C ALA A 48 1.42 6.03 -5.80
N ALA A 49 1.63 5.40 -4.67
CA ALA A 49 2.82 5.62 -3.85
C ALA A 49 3.12 4.42 -2.96
N GLY A 50 4.41 4.19 -2.73
CA GLY A 50 4.88 3.34 -1.66
C GLY A 50 5.35 4.21 -0.49
N LEU A 51 5.16 3.74 0.72
CA LEU A 51 5.53 4.47 1.93
C LEU A 51 6.75 3.86 2.59
N ALA A 52 7.53 4.69 3.26
CA ALA A 52 8.65 4.25 4.09
C ALA A 52 8.15 3.44 5.28
N SER A 53 9.08 2.80 5.99
CA SER A 53 8.77 2.02 7.20
C SER A 53 7.94 2.85 8.19
N PRO A 54 6.94 2.23 8.87
CA PRO A 54 6.21 2.89 9.95
C PRO A 54 7.08 3.43 11.07
N ASP A 55 8.30 2.91 11.22
CA ASP A 55 9.26 3.39 12.23
C ASP A 55 9.67 4.86 12.00
N HIS A 56 9.53 5.34 10.76
CA HIS A 56 9.80 6.73 10.40
C HIS A 56 8.55 7.61 10.45
N ALA A 57 7.39 7.04 10.73
CA ALA A 57 6.13 7.79 10.81
C ALA A 57 6.07 8.64 12.08
N ARG A 58 5.35 9.74 11.98
CA ARG A 58 5.05 10.61 13.11
C ARG A 58 3.56 10.90 13.13
N LEU A 59 2.96 10.80 14.31
CA LEU A 59 1.63 11.34 14.55
C LEU A 59 1.79 12.80 14.98
N VAL A 60 0.98 13.67 14.42
CA VAL A 60 1.08 15.11 14.68
C VAL A 60 -0.30 15.67 14.98
N ARG A 61 -0.39 16.49 16.01
CA ARG A 61 -1.57 17.32 16.27
C ARG A 61 -1.15 18.73 16.63
N SER A 62 -2.08 19.66 16.54
CA SER A 62 -1.85 21.02 16.95
C SER A 62 -1.80 21.15 18.48
N GLY A 63 -0.77 21.82 18.97
CA GLY A 63 -0.63 22.20 20.35
C GLY A 63 -0.93 23.69 20.55
N PRO A 64 -0.63 24.22 21.75
CA PRO A 64 -0.81 25.66 22.05
C PRO A 64 -0.07 26.55 21.05
N GLY A 65 -0.75 27.59 20.57
CA GLY A 65 -0.19 28.52 19.59
C GLY A 65 0.01 27.92 18.19
N GLY A 66 -0.65 26.77 17.89
CA GLY A 66 -0.54 26.11 16.60
C GLY A 66 0.74 25.32 16.40
N LYS A 67 1.56 25.16 17.44
CA LYS A 67 2.81 24.38 17.33
C LYS A 67 2.53 22.89 17.25
N PRO A 68 3.29 22.14 16.41
CA PRO A 68 3.10 20.70 16.32
C PRO A 68 3.43 20.00 17.64
N ILE A 69 2.54 19.09 18.04
CA ILE A 69 2.83 18.06 19.04
C ILE A 69 2.98 16.75 18.26
N THR A 70 4.10 16.06 18.45
CA THR A 70 4.43 14.86 17.68
C THR A 70 4.55 13.65 18.58
N ASP A 71 4.23 12.49 18.00
CA ASP A 71 4.40 11.17 18.64
C ASP A 71 4.74 10.13 17.57
N GLY A 72 5.16 8.94 17.98
CA GLY A 72 5.30 7.80 17.08
C GLY A 72 3.96 7.17 16.76
N VAL A 73 3.97 6.12 15.92
CA VAL A 73 2.77 5.34 15.61
C VAL A 73 2.30 4.59 16.86
N PHE A 74 1.00 4.26 16.90
CA PHE A 74 0.43 3.50 18.03
C PHE A 74 1.09 2.12 18.13
N PRO A 75 1.67 1.76 19.30
CA PRO A 75 2.34 0.47 19.47
C PRO A 75 1.41 -0.74 19.30
N GLU A 76 0.12 -0.57 19.60
CA GLU A 76 -0.90 -1.60 19.49
C GLU A 76 -1.39 -1.86 18.07
N ALA A 77 -1.08 -0.99 17.12
CA ALA A 77 -1.45 -1.19 15.74
C ALA A 77 -0.70 -2.39 15.15
N LYS A 78 -1.44 -3.27 14.46
CA LYS A 78 -0.91 -4.52 13.90
C LYS A 78 -0.63 -4.42 12.42
N GLU A 79 -1.32 -3.52 11.73
CA GLU A 79 -1.16 -3.28 10.30
C GLU A 79 -0.98 -1.80 10.03
N PHE A 80 -0.17 -1.51 9.03
CA PHE A 80 0.18 -0.15 8.64
C PHE A 80 0.07 -0.03 7.13
N LEU A 81 -0.33 1.13 6.66
CA LEU A 81 -0.36 1.44 5.24
C LEU A 81 1.06 1.36 4.66
N ALA A 82 1.26 0.46 3.71
CA ALA A 82 2.56 0.30 3.02
C ALA A 82 2.59 1.00 1.67
N GLY A 83 1.45 1.11 1.01
CA GLY A 83 1.34 1.74 -0.28
C GLY A 83 -0.09 1.71 -0.78
N TYR A 84 -0.32 2.43 -1.88
CA TYR A 84 -1.65 2.49 -2.45
C TYR A 84 -1.60 2.83 -3.94
N TRP A 85 -2.69 2.51 -4.61
CA TRP A 85 -3.02 3.05 -5.94
C TRP A 85 -4.34 3.77 -5.82
N ILE A 86 -4.50 4.84 -6.59
CA ILE A 86 -5.80 5.46 -6.82
C ILE A 86 -6.14 5.21 -8.27
N VAL A 87 -7.28 4.56 -8.50
CA VAL A 87 -7.75 4.24 -9.85
C VAL A 87 -9.05 4.98 -10.14
N ASP A 88 -9.19 5.41 -11.40
CA ASP A 88 -10.41 6.02 -11.92
C ASP A 88 -11.01 5.06 -12.93
N VAL A 89 -12.13 4.46 -12.56
CA VAL A 89 -12.72 3.34 -13.30
C VAL A 89 -14.21 3.56 -13.57
N LYS A 90 -14.75 2.77 -14.49
CA LYS A 90 -16.15 2.89 -14.92
C LYS A 90 -17.14 2.14 -14.02
N SER A 91 -16.64 1.20 -13.21
CA SER A 91 -17.49 0.38 -12.35
C SER A 91 -16.74 -0.10 -11.12
N PRO A 92 -17.45 -0.43 -10.01
CA PRO A 92 -16.82 -1.06 -8.86
C PRO A 92 -16.14 -2.39 -9.20
N GLU A 93 -16.73 -3.16 -10.10
CA GLU A 93 -16.20 -4.46 -10.54
C GLU A 93 -14.81 -4.31 -11.17
N ARG A 94 -14.61 -3.24 -11.94
CA ARG A 94 -13.29 -2.96 -12.53
C ARG A 94 -12.23 -2.68 -11.47
N ALA A 95 -12.59 -1.95 -10.41
CA ALA A 95 -11.67 -1.72 -9.29
C ALA A 95 -11.26 -3.03 -8.61
N LEU A 96 -12.20 -3.97 -8.45
CA LEU A 96 -11.91 -5.28 -7.87
C LEU A 96 -11.00 -6.12 -8.78
N GLU A 97 -11.20 -6.08 -10.09
CA GLU A 97 -10.31 -6.75 -11.06
C GLU A 97 -8.89 -6.22 -10.97
N ILE A 98 -8.73 -4.90 -10.90
CA ILE A 98 -7.42 -4.27 -10.77
C ILE A 98 -6.75 -4.67 -9.45
N ALA A 99 -7.50 -4.68 -8.36
CA ALA A 99 -6.97 -5.11 -7.05
C ALA A 99 -6.53 -6.58 -7.06
N ALA A 100 -7.31 -7.46 -7.70
CA ALA A 100 -6.95 -8.86 -7.86
C ALA A 100 -5.63 -9.01 -8.64
N GLU A 101 -5.45 -8.24 -9.70
CA GLU A 101 -4.20 -8.23 -10.47
C GLU A 101 -3.03 -7.71 -9.61
N ALA A 102 -3.23 -6.62 -8.86
CA ALA A 102 -2.21 -6.08 -7.96
C ALA A 102 -1.75 -7.11 -6.92
N SER A 103 -2.66 -7.94 -6.42
CA SER A 103 -2.34 -8.97 -5.42
C SER A 103 -1.47 -10.10 -5.96
N THR A 104 -1.32 -10.20 -7.29
CA THR A 104 -0.45 -11.21 -7.91
C THR A 104 1.00 -10.80 -8.04
N ALA A 105 1.36 -9.61 -7.54
CA ALA A 105 2.73 -9.12 -7.62
C ALA A 105 3.72 -10.16 -7.06
N PRO A 106 4.82 -10.45 -7.76
CA PRO A 106 5.83 -11.38 -7.25
C PRO A 106 6.38 -10.94 -5.91
N GLY A 107 6.50 -11.88 -4.98
CA GLY A 107 7.03 -11.59 -3.65
C GLY A 107 7.28 -12.87 -2.86
N ALA A 108 8.10 -12.75 -1.83
CA ALA A 108 8.22 -13.80 -0.83
C ALA A 108 7.14 -13.62 0.22
N ALA A 109 6.81 -14.70 0.93
CA ALA A 109 5.85 -14.61 2.02
C ALA A 109 6.33 -13.65 3.11
N ILE A 110 5.41 -12.87 3.66
CA ILE A 110 5.66 -11.96 4.77
C ILE A 110 5.05 -12.56 6.03
N LYS A 111 5.81 -12.55 7.13
CA LYS A 111 5.32 -12.96 8.43
C LYS A 111 4.44 -11.85 9.01
N GLY A 112 3.17 -12.16 9.23
CA GLY A 112 2.20 -11.24 9.82
C GLY A 112 2.39 -11.04 11.32
N ALA A 113 1.65 -10.10 11.88
CA ALA A 113 1.70 -9.78 13.31
C ALA A 113 1.30 -10.96 14.21
N ASP A 114 0.46 -11.86 13.70
CA ASP A 114 0.01 -13.09 14.39
C ASP A 114 0.97 -14.29 14.20
N GLY A 115 2.10 -14.09 13.53
CA GLY A 115 3.09 -15.12 13.23
C GLY A 115 2.79 -15.96 12.00
N ARG A 116 1.65 -15.78 11.35
CA ARG A 116 1.29 -16.52 10.12
C ARG A 116 2.01 -15.95 8.92
N MET A 117 2.36 -16.83 7.97
CA MET A 117 2.96 -16.41 6.69
C MET A 117 1.87 -15.96 5.72
N ILE A 118 2.06 -14.80 5.10
CA ILE A 118 1.15 -14.23 4.11
C ILE A 118 1.84 -14.32 2.75
N GLU A 119 1.31 -15.15 1.85
CA GLU A 119 1.87 -15.35 0.49
C GLU A 119 1.40 -14.26 -0.47
N HIS A 120 0.13 -13.89 -0.38
CA HIS A 120 -0.46 -12.81 -1.16
C HIS A 120 -1.15 -11.84 -0.24
N LEU A 121 -0.77 -10.57 -0.31
CA LEU A 121 -1.41 -9.54 0.51
C LEU A 121 -2.84 -9.28 0.03
N TRP A 122 -3.74 -9.14 0.98
CA TRP A 122 -5.06 -8.61 0.70
C TRP A 122 -4.94 -7.15 0.28
N ILE A 123 -5.67 -6.77 -0.76
CA ILE A 123 -5.78 -5.38 -1.18
C ILE A 123 -7.15 -4.87 -0.75
N GLU A 124 -7.18 -3.88 0.12
CA GLU A 124 -8.44 -3.23 0.51
C GLU A 124 -8.86 -2.28 -0.61
N VAL A 125 -10.11 -2.34 -1.03
CA VAL A 125 -10.66 -1.47 -2.08
C VAL A 125 -11.69 -0.55 -1.44
N ARG A 126 -11.42 0.76 -1.48
CA ARG A 126 -12.32 1.76 -0.88
C ARG A 126 -12.67 2.85 -1.87
N GLU A 127 -13.96 3.15 -1.99
CA GLU A 127 -14.41 4.24 -2.84
C GLU A 127 -13.98 5.60 -2.25
N ILE A 128 -13.49 6.46 -3.12
CA ILE A 128 -13.18 7.85 -2.76
C ILE A 128 -14.42 8.67 -3.04
N VAL A 129 -15.06 9.15 -1.98
CA VAL A 129 -16.34 9.87 -2.06
C VAL A 129 -16.19 11.40 -2.09
N GLY A 130 -14.99 11.90 -1.87
CA GLY A 130 -14.71 13.35 -1.92
C GLY A 130 -13.30 13.63 -2.33
N GLY A 131 -13.13 14.62 -3.19
CA GLY A 131 -11.83 15.19 -3.53
C GLY A 131 -11.79 16.64 -3.05
N PHE A 132 -10.91 16.93 -2.12
CA PHE A 132 -10.80 18.26 -1.51
C PHE A 132 -9.68 19.06 -2.10
#